data_a279a4b299669424e9cb9014868d7483
#
_entry.id   a279a4b299669424e9cb9014868d7483
#
_cell.length_a   1.000
_cell.length_b   1.000
_cell.length_c   1.000
_cell.angle_alpha   90.00
_cell.angle_beta   90.00
_cell.angle_gamma   90.00
#
_symmetry.space_group_name_H-M   'P 1'
#
loop_
_entity.id
_entity.type
_entity.pdbx_description
1 polymer ?
#
loop_
_entity_poly.entity_id
_entity_poly.type
_entity_poly.pdbx_seq_one_letter_code
_entity_poly.pdbx_strand_id
1 'polypeptide(L)'
;MMPPLLDYHSNYNTDTIKQPTHTEKNDLEVSLVSQLLQENTEIKRMLIEQNKQIIELAGNAQTITNISNTTHNNQKFNLNFFLNNTCKDAMNMSEFIENIVVDFRDIENIGRNGYITGMTNMILSRIKDLDITKRPLHCTDLKREIMYIKDNDEWKKDTPENTKLRNMITIVGKHNYNVVPLWRKQHPECNITDHPNYNLCIDMMRNIIGDVGIEQARLDSKVMKNISRQILIDK
;
A
#
# COMPACT_ATOMS: atom_id res chain seq x y z
N MET A 1 -79.02 -20.34 -36.93
CA MET A 1 -79.17 -18.89 -36.96
C MET A 1 -77.98 -18.27 -36.25
N MET A 2 -77.03 -17.74 -37.00
CA MET A 2 -75.83 -17.02 -36.52
C MET A 2 -76.13 -15.52 -36.51
N PRO A 3 -75.77 -14.77 -35.45
CA PRO A 3 -75.87 -13.33 -35.51
C PRO A 3 -74.64 -12.70 -36.17
N PRO A 4 -74.74 -11.47 -36.70
CA PRO A 4 -73.75 -10.89 -37.60
C PRO A 4 -72.58 -10.29 -36.83
N LEU A 5 -71.39 -10.32 -37.48
CA LEU A 5 -70.14 -9.73 -37.06
C LEU A 5 -70.24 -8.19 -37.08
N LEU A 6 -69.88 -7.54 -35.95
CA LEU A 6 -69.74 -6.11 -35.86
C LEU A 6 -68.28 -5.74 -36.25
N ASP A 7 -68.16 -4.94 -37.28
CA ASP A 7 -66.91 -4.31 -37.71
C ASP A 7 -66.49 -3.25 -36.67
N TYR A 8 -65.29 -3.47 -36.07
CA TYR A 8 -64.61 -2.51 -35.20
C TYR A 8 -63.52 -1.81 -36.04
N HIS A 9 -63.83 -0.68 -36.61
CA HIS A 9 -62.80 0.21 -37.16
C HIS A 9 -62.07 0.88 -35.99
N SER A 10 -60.82 0.37 -35.74
CA SER A 10 -59.88 1.01 -34.82
C SER A 10 -59.04 2.01 -35.62
N ASN A 11 -59.30 3.30 -35.40
CA ASN A 11 -58.43 4.37 -35.86
C ASN A 11 -57.14 4.40 -35.06
N TYR A 12 -56.06 3.85 -35.60
CA TYR A 12 -54.71 4.08 -35.10
C TYR A 12 -54.15 5.36 -35.76
N ASN A 13 -54.11 6.44 -34.97
CA ASN A 13 -53.29 7.60 -35.27
C ASN A 13 -51.82 7.19 -35.14
N THR A 14 -51.14 6.95 -36.25
CA THR A 14 -49.69 6.79 -36.32
C THR A 14 -49.06 8.18 -36.25
N ASP A 15 -48.78 8.65 -35.03
CA ASP A 15 -47.85 9.77 -34.87
C ASP A 15 -46.47 9.30 -35.31
N THR A 16 -46.05 9.73 -36.50
CA THR A 16 -44.75 9.49 -37.07
C THR A 16 -43.71 10.26 -36.29
N ILE A 17 -43.04 9.59 -35.33
CA ILE A 17 -41.87 10.13 -34.67
C ILE A 17 -40.79 10.31 -35.73
N LYS A 18 -40.58 11.54 -36.17
CA LYS A 18 -39.48 11.92 -37.06
C LYS A 18 -38.17 11.65 -36.34
N GLN A 19 -37.38 10.68 -36.79
CA GLN A 19 -36.02 10.53 -36.35
C GLN A 19 -35.21 11.77 -36.71
N PRO A 20 -34.37 12.32 -35.80
CA PRO A 20 -33.56 13.49 -36.11
C PRO A 20 -32.59 13.18 -37.23
N THR A 21 -32.45 14.15 -38.16
CA THR A 21 -31.54 14.04 -39.32
C THR A 21 -30.09 14.01 -38.85
N HIS A 22 -29.19 13.47 -39.67
CA HIS A 22 -27.75 13.33 -39.34
C HIS A 22 -27.11 14.68 -38.98
N THR A 23 -27.61 15.78 -39.51
CA THR A 23 -27.16 17.15 -39.25
C THR A 23 -27.60 17.62 -37.86
N GLU A 24 -28.85 17.33 -37.44
CA GLU A 24 -29.35 17.71 -36.12
C GLU A 24 -28.63 16.95 -34.97
N LYS A 25 -28.20 15.69 -35.20
CA LYS A 25 -27.39 14.94 -34.26
C LYS A 25 -25.99 15.54 -34.08
N ASN A 26 -25.32 15.92 -35.19
CA ASN A 26 -24.01 16.55 -35.13
C ASN A 26 -24.06 17.92 -34.42
N ASP A 27 -25.09 18.71 -34.65
CA ASP A 27 -25.25 20.02 -33.99
C ASP A 27 -25.48 19.84 -32.47
N LEU A 28 -26.23 18.82 -32.08
CA LEU A 28 -26.44 18.49 -30.64
C LEU A 28 -25.17 18.00 -29.96
N GLU A 29 -24.37 17.16 -30.61
CA GLU A 29 -23.08 16.68 -30.13
C GLU A 29 -22.07 17.82 -29.98
N VAL A 30 -21.96 18.70 -30.95
CA VAL A 30 -21.09 19.88 -30.88
C VAL A 30 -21.52 20.83 -29.77
N SER A 31 -22.83 21.03 -29.58
CA SER A 31 -23.37 21.81 -28.45
C SER A 31 -23.01 21.21 -27.10
N LEU A 32 -23.16 19.88 -26.92
CA LEU A 32 -22.85 19.18 -25.69
C LEU A 32 -21.34 19.22 -25.37
N VAL A 33 -20.49 19.02 -26.37
CA VAL A 33 -19.04 19.14 -26.22
C VAL A 33 -18.64 20.56 -25.80
N SER A 34 -19.24 21.58 -26.42
CA SER A 34 -19.02 22.98 -26.07
C SER A 34 -19.42 23.28 -24.63
N GLN A 35 -20.57 22.77 -24.18
CA GLN A 35 -21.02 22.91 -22.80
C GLN A 35 -20.07 22.22 -21.80
N LEU A 36 -19.64 21.00 -22.09
CA LEU A 36 -18.67 20.28 -21.25
C LEU A 36 -17.32 20.98 -21.16
N LEU A 37 -16.84 21.59 -22.26
CA LEU A 37 -15.63 22.40 -22.26
C LEU A 37 -15.79 23.66 -21.39
N GLN A 38 -16.95 24.30 -21.43
CA GLN A 38 -17.26 25.47 -20.63
C GLN A 38 -17.31 25.13 -19.14
N GLU A 39 -18.01 24.05 -18.78
CA GLU A 39 -18.06 23.52 -17.40
C GLU A 39 -16.68 23.15 -16.86
N ASN A 40 -15.84 22.46 -17.70
CA ASN A 40 -14.47 22.14 -17.33
C ASN A 40 -13.60 23.37 -17.07
N THR A 41 -13.81 24.42 -17.86
CA THR A 41 -13.09 25.69 -17.70
C THR A 41 -13.51 26.39 -16.41
N GLU A 42 -14.79 26.33 -16.06
CA GLU A 42 -15.31 26.92 -14.84
C GLU A 42 -14.87 26.17 -13.58
N ILE A 43 -14.83 24.82 -13.62
CA ILE A 43 -14.28 24.00 -12.56
C ILE A 43 -12.79 24.31 -12.33
N LYS A 44 -12.00 24.42 -13.40
CA LYS A 44 -10.58 24.82 -13.31
C LYS A 44 -10.40 26.19 -12.66
N ARG A 45 -11.25 27.15 -13.04
CA ARG A 45 -11.24 28.51 -12.44
C ARG A 45 -11.55 28.47 -10.94
N MET A 46 -12.58 27.69 -10.54
CA MET A 46 -12.94 27.53 -9.13
C MET A 46 -11.80 26.85 -8.32
N LEU A 47 -11.14 25.85 -8.87
CA LEU A 47 -10.00 25.21 -8.22
C LEU A 47 -8.83 26.17 -8.02
N ILE A 48 -8.53 27.02 -9.01
CA ILE A 48 -7.49 28.04 -8.89
C ILE A 48 -7.82 29.05 -7.80
N GLU A 49 -9.09 29.48 -7.74
CA GLU A 49 -9.55 30.43 -6.72
C GLU A 49 -9.51 29.82 -5.31
N GLN A 50 -9.94 28.56 -5.16
CA GLN A 50 -9.82 27.86 -3.87
C GLN A 50 -8.36 27.71 -3.44
N ASN A 51 -7.45 27.37 -4.35
CA ASN A 51 -6.01 27.29 -4.04
C ASN A 51 -5.46 28.65 -3.60
N LYS A 52 -5.89 29.74 -4.26
CA LYS A 52 -5.48 31.11 -3.87
C LYS A 52 -5.98 31.48 -2.47
N GLN A 53 -7.22 31.14 -2.13
CA GLN A 53 -7.77 31.35 -0.79
C GLN A 53 -7.04 30.53 0.27
N ILE A 54 -6.65 29.28 -0.04
CA ILE A 54 -5.84 28.45 0.86
C ILE A 54 -4.47 29.08 1.11
N ILE A 55 -3.82 29.62 0.07
CA ILE A 55 -2.52 30.30 0.19
C ILE A 55 -2.66 31.59 1.00
N GLU A 56 -3.73 32.35 0.78
CA GLU A 56 -4.00 33.60 1.52
C GLU A 56 -4.32 33.33 3.00
N LEU A 57 -5.11 32.31 3.30
CA LEU A 57 -5.38 31.85 4.67
C LEU A 57 -4.12 31.33 5.36
N ALA A 58 -3.26 30.61 4.64
CA ALA A 58 -1.97 30.15 5.15
C ALA A 58 -1.02 31.33 5.40
N GLY A 59 -1.03 32.36 4.53
CA GLY A 59 -0.26 33.59 4.70
C GLY A 59 -0.72 34.42 5.91
N ASN A 60 -2.02 34.52 6.11
CA ASN A 60 -2.62 35.24 7.24
C ASN A 60 -2.44 34.52 8.58
N ALA A 61 -2.35 33.18 8.57
CA ALA A 61 -2.03 32.39 9.77
C ALA A 61 -0.60 32.62 10.26
N GLN A 62 0.32 33.06 9.39
CA GLN A 62 1.70 33.42 9.77
C GLN A 62 1.81 34.80 10.43
N THR A 63 0.82 35.66 10.30
CA THR A 63 0.86 37.05 10.84
C THR A 63 0.41 37.15 12.29
N ILE A 64 -0.19 36.12 12.89
CA ILE A 64 -0.73 36.18 14.28
C ILE A 64 0.28 35.64 15.33
N THR A 65 1.45 35.14 14.95
CA THR A 65 2.43 34.57 15.89
C THR A 65 3.77 35.29 15.93
N ASN A 66 3.80 36.62 15.75
CA ASN A 66 5.02 37.42 16.03
C ASN A 66 4.99 38.05 17.41
N ILE A 67 5.01 37.24 18.48
CA ILE A 67 5.53 37.65 19.79
C ILE A 67 6.27 36.42 20.40
N SER A 68 7.58 36.58 20.45
CA SER A 68 8.59 35.76 21.14
C SER A 68 9.55 35.00 20.24
N ASN A 69 10.71 35.62 20.09
CA ASN A 69 11.93 35.03 19.53
C ASN A 69 12.29 33.73 20.22
N THR A 70 12.19 32.64 19.48
CA THR A 70 13.18 31.55 19.48
C THR A 70 13.02 30.79 18.15
N THR A 71 14.09 30.78 17.36
CA THR A 71 14.21 30.06 16.09
C THR A 71 14.07 28.57 16.30
N HIS A 72 12.83 28.08 16.27
CA HIS A 72 12.53 26.70 15.94
C HIS A 72 11.68 26.73 14.68
N ASN A 73 12.27 26.24 13.59
CA ASN A 73 11.61 25.98 12.32
C ASN A 73 10.55 24.87 12.54
N ASN A 74 9.41 25.23 13.13
CA ASN A 74 8.25 24.34 13.31
C ASN A 74 7.45 24.28 12.00
N GLN A 75 8.05 23.80 10.93
CA GLN A 75 7.24 23.22 9.86
C GLN A 75 6.57 21.97 10.43
N LYS A 76 5.29 22.07 10.79
CA LYS A 76 4.52 20.92 11.21
C LYS A 76 4.62 19.86 10.12
N PHE A 77 5.20 18.70 10.44
CA PHE A 77 5.30 17.58 9.54
C PHE A 77 3.91 17.21 8.99
N ASN A 78 3.74 17.30 7.67
CA ASN A 78 2.51 16.92 7.00
C ASN A 78 2.63 15.50 6.46
N LEU A 79 2.07 14.54 7.18
CA LEU A 79 2.11 13.13 6.81
C LEU A 79 1.52 12.85 5.42
N ASN A 80 0.39 13.49 5.09
CA ASN A 80 -0.26 13.29 3.79
C ASN A 80 0.63 13.76 2.64
N PHE A 81 1.26 14.92 2.80
CA PHE A 81 2.24 15.42 1.83
C PHE A 81 3.45 14.49 1.72
N PHE A 82 3.99 14.03 2.84
CA PHE A 82 5.12 13.09 2.84
C PHE A 82 4.78 11.80 2.07
N LEU A 83 3.66 11.16 2.38
CA LEU A 83 3.29 9.90 1.75
C LEU A 83 2.95 10.07 0.26
N ASN A 84 2.11 11.05 -0.10
CA ASN A 84 1.57 11.17 -1.45
C ASN A 84 2.40 12.02 -2.41
N ASN A 85 3.31 12.87 -1.91
CA ASN A 85 4.17 13.70 -2.73
C ASN A 85 5.64 13.27 -2.64
N THR A 86 6.20 13.18 -1.43
CA THR A 86 7.61 12.79 -1.25
C THR A 86 7.82 11.31 -1.57
N CYS A 87 6.94 10.43 -1.09
CA CYS A 87 6.98 8.99 -1.32
C CYS A 87 6.05 8.52 -2.45
N LYS A 88 5.71 9.40 -3.41
CA LYS A 88 4.82 9.06 -4.52
C LYS A 88 5.31 7.87 -5.35
N ASP A 89 6.63 7.78 -5.54
CA ASP A 89 7.29 6.73 -6.31
C ASP A 89 7.81 5.59 -5.42
N ALA A 90 7.28 5.42 -4.20
CA ALA A 90 7.57 4.26 -3.38
C ALA A 90 7.03 3.00 -4.07
N MET A 91 7.71 1.87 -3.90
CA MET A 91 7.22 0.60 -4.45
C MET A 91 5.98 0.10 -3.70
N ASN A 92 5.20 -0.76 -4.32
CA ASN A 92 4.10 -1.45 -3.66
C ASN A 92 4.62 -2.55 -2.72
N MET A 93 3.88 -2.87 -1.67
CA MET A 93 4.24 -3.94 -0.73
C MET A 93 4.32 -5.31 -1.44
N SER A 94 3.43 -5.57 -2.38
CA SER A 94 3.46 -6.78 -3.21
C SER A 94 4.77 -6.90 -3.99
N GLU A 95 5.17 -5.83 -4.68
CA GLU A 95 6.43 -5.75 -5.42
C GLU A 95 7.65 -5.91 -4.50
N PHE A 96 7.64 -5.28 -3.33
CA PHE A 96 8.70 -5.45 -2.34
C PHE A 96 8.87 -6.91 -1.93
N ILE A 97 7.76 -7.61 -1.63
CA ILE A 97 7.78 -9.02 -1.21
C ILE A 97 8.30 -9.92 -2.35
N GLU A 98 7.87 -9.69 -3.58
CA GLU A 98 8.31 -10.44 -4.76
C GLU A 98 9.81 -10.27 -5.03
N ASN A 99 10.35 -9.08 -4.77
CA ASN A 99 11.77 -8.77 -4.96
C ASN A 99 12.67 -9.26 -3.81
N ILE A 100 12.11 -9.83 -2.72
CA ILE A 100 12.91 -10.41 -1.64
C ILE A 100 13.58 -11.71 -2.13
N VAL A 101 14.86 -11.63 -2.43
CA VAL A 101 15.70 -12.79 -2.68
C VAL A 101 16.29 -13.26 -1.35
N VAL A 102 16.04 -14.52 -1.01
CA VAL A 102 16.59 -15.18 0.19
C VAL A 102 17.87 -15.88 -0.18
N ASP A 103 18.98 -15.59 0.51
CA ASP A 103 20.24 -16.30 0.37
C ASP A 103 20.49 -17.27 1.56
N PHE A 104 21.55 -18.07 1.47
CA PHE A 104 21.87 -19.03 2.52
C PHE A 104 22.27 -18.35 3.84
N ARG A 105 22.88 -17.16 3.79
CA ARG A 105 23.25 -16.40 4.98
C ARG A 105 22.02 -15.93 5.75
N ASP A 106 20.93 -15.61 5.04
CA ASP A 106 19.66 -15.23 5.67
C ASP A 106 19.12 -16.37 6.54
N ILE A 107 19.01 -17.58 5.97
CA ILE A 107 18.46 -18.74 6.69
C ILE A 107 19.41 -19.23 7.78
N GLU A 108 20.73 -19.19 7.57
CA GLU A 108 21.71 -19.48 8.60
C GLU A 108 21.66 -18.48 9.77
N ASN A 109 21.47 -17.19 9.45
CA ASN A 109 21.28 -16.16 10.47
C ASN A 109 20.02 -16.41 11.31
N ILE A 110 18.92 -16.84 10.68
CA ILE A 110 17.72 -17.26 11.39
C ILE A 110 17.99 -18.47 12.29
N GLY A 111 18.70 -19.47 11.76
CA GLY A 111 19.11 -20.65 12.52
C GLY A 111 19.91 -20.29 13.76
N ARG A 112 20.94 -19.46 13.64
CA ARG A 112 21.87 -19.09 14.72
C ARG A 112 21.25 -18.13 15.75
N ASN A 113 20.41 -17.18 15.32
CA ASN A 113 19.93 -16.07 16.16
C ASN A 113 18.43 -16.18 16.52
N GLY A 114 17.75 -17.23 16.06
CA GLY A 114 16.34 -17.46 16.29
C GLY A 114 15.42 -16.63 15.38
N TYR A 115 14.13 -17.00 15.39
CA TYR A 115 13.10 -16.43 14.53
C TYR A 115 13.03 -14.89 14.59
N ILE A 116 12.91 -14.33 15.81
CA ILE A 116 12.66 -12.87 15.96
C ILE A 116 13.83 -12.07 15.39
N THR A 117 15.06 -12.38 15.82
CA THR A 117 16.24 -11.63 15.40
C THR A 117 16.53 -11.84 13.91
N GLY A 118 16.52 -13.10 13.46
CA GLY A 118 16.82 -13.46 12.08
C GLY A 118 15.83 -12.85 11.08
N MET A 119 14.52 -13.01 11.32
CA MET A 119 13.48 -12.42 10.47
C MET A 119 13.54 -10.89 10.48
N THR A 120 13.73 -10.27 11.65
CA THR A 120 13.87 -8.82 11.76
C THR A 120 15.06 -8.32 10.92
N ASN A 121 16.23 -8.91 11.07
CA ASN A 121 17.45 -8.49 10.37
C ASN A 121 17.30 -8.64 8.86
N MET A 122 16.76 -9.77 8.42
CA MET A 122 16.53 -10.05 7.02
C MET A 122 15.60 -9.01 6.38
N ILE A 123 14.43 -8.79 6.95
CA ILE A 123 13.45 -7.83 6.41
C ILE A 123 14.01 -6.41 6.43
N LEU A 124 14.64 -6.02 7.56
CA LEU A 124 15.21 -4.67 7.70
C LEU A 124 16.36 -4.41 6.74
N SER A 125 17.20 -5.40 6.42
CA SER A 125 18.27 -5.19 5.43
C SER A 125 17.68 -4.80 4.09
N ARG A 126 16.63 -5.50 3.60
CA ARG A 126 15.96 -5.20 2.32
C ARG A 126 15.24 -3.84 2.34
N ILE A 127 14.64 -3.46 3.48
CA ILE A 127 14.01 -2.13 3.63
C ILE A 127 15.08 -1.02 3.64
N LYS A 128 16.21 -1.24 4.31
CA LYS A 128 17.29 -0.25 4.44
C LYS A 128 18.09 -0.07 3.15
N ASP A 129 18.12 -1.08 2.28
CA ASP A 129 18.72 -0.98 0.95
C ASP A 129 17.93 -0.01 0.05
N LEU A 130 16.67 0.28 0.39
CA LEU A 130 15.85 1.26 -0.30
C LEU A 130 16.02 2.66 0.32
N ASP A 131 16.06 3.68 -0.55
CA ASP A 131 15.87 5.06 -0.13
C ASP A 131 14.56 5.19 0.66
N ILE A 132 14.53 6.07 1.67
CA ILE A 132 13.37 6.27 2.53
C ILE A 132 12.10 6.57 1.73
N THR A 133 12.23 7.31 0.63
CA THR A 133 11.12 7.70 -0.25
C THR A 133 10.62 6.57 -1.14
N LYS A 134 11.38 5.48 -1.24
CA LYS A 134 11.06 4.29 -2.06
C LYS A 134 10.54 3.12 -1.24
N ARG A 135 10.60 3.20 0.08
CA ARG A 135 10.14 2.14 0.98
C ARG A 135 8.62 1.95 0.90
N PRO A 136 8.12 0.70 0.88
CA PRO A 136 6.69 0.42 0.79
C PRO A 136 5.91 0.64 2.08
N LEU A 137 6.62 0.94 3.17
CA LEU A 137 6.00 1.06 4.50
C LEU A 137 6.74 2.08 5.38
N HIS A 138 5.97 2.76 6.23
CA HIS A 138 6.46 3.71 7.22
C HIS A 138 5.71 3.56 8.54
N CYS A 139 6.42 3.68 9.67
CA CYS A 139 5.81 3.83 10.98
C CYS A 139 5.64 5.31 11.31
N THR A 140 4.46 5.72 11.76
CA THR A 140 4.16 7.11 12.11
C THR A 140 3.97 7.33 13.60
N ASP A 141 3.67 6.27 14.34
CA ASP A 141 3.51 6.30 15.79
C ASP A 141 3.95 4.95 16.37
N LEU A 142 5.12 4.94 16.98
CA LEU A 142 5.68 3.74 17.57
C LEU A 142 4.88 3.24 18.80
N LYS A 143 4.32 4.17 19.58
CA LYS A 143 3.56 3.82 20.79
C LYS A 143 2.26 3.12 20.45
N ARG A 144 1.61 3.54 19.37
CA ARG A 144 0.35 2.98 18.87
C ARG A 144 0.57 1.98 17.74
N GLU A 145 1.82 1.75 17.32
CA GLU A 145 2.23 0.87 16.22
C GLU A 145 1.48 1.18 14.91
N ILE A 146 1.31 2.49 14.62
CA ILE A 146 0.59 2.92 13.42
C ILE A 146 1.50 2.82 12.21
N MET A 147 1.14 1.91 11.30
CA MET A 147 1.83 1.66 10.05
C MET A 147 1.04 2.22 8.86
N TYR A 148 1.77 2.80 7.91
CA TYR A 148 1.25 3.11 6.58
C TYR A 148 1.97 2.25 5.55
N ILE A 149 1.20 1.64 4.67
CA ILE A 149 1.69 0.68 3.66
C ILE A 149 1.18 1.13 2.30
N LYS A 150 2.09 1.19 1.32
CA LYS A 150 1.73 1.42 -0.07
C LYS A 150 1.38 0.08 -0.73
N ASP A 151 0.21 0.01 -1.32
CA ASP A 151 -0.30 -1.16 -1.99
C ASP A 151 -1.32 -0.74 -3.06
N ASN A 152 -1.25 -1.32 -4.26
CA ASN A 152 -2.03 -0.87 -5.43
C ASN A 152 -1.89 0.64 -5.68
N ASP A 153 -0.66 1.17 -5.58
CA ASP A 153 -0.29 2.59 -5.76
C ASP A 153 -0.95 3.58 -4.78
N GLU A 154 -1.55 3.08 -3.71
CA GLU A 154 -2.19 3.89 -2.68
C GLU A 154 -1.56 3.68 -1.30
N TRP A 155 -1.33 4.78 -0.58
CA TRP A 155 -0.94 4.73 0.82
C TRP A 155 -2.15 4.53 1.72
N LYS A 156 -2.17 3.44 2.49
CA LYS A 156 -3.24 3.14 3.45
C LYS A 156 -2.66 2.84 4.82
N LYS A 157 -3.36 3.30 5.85
CA LYS A 157 -3.08 2.87 7.22
C LYS A 157 -3.41 1.38 7.34
N ASP A 158 -2.49 0.61 7.92
CA ASP A 158 -2.75 -0.81 8.22
C ASP A 158 -3.80 -0.93 9.34
N THR A 159 -4.38 -2.12 9.48
CA THR A 159 -5.33 -2.42 10.55
C THR A 159 -4.67 -2.28 11.93
N PRO A 160 -5.43 -2.15 13.01
CA PRO A 160 -4.87 -2.13 14.37
C PRO A 160 -4.02 -3.38 14.70
N GLU A 161 -4.33 -4.51 14.06
CA GLU A 161 -3.61 -5.78 14.20
C GLU A 161 -2.40 -5.89 13.26
N ASN A 162 -2.15 -4.86 12.44
CA ASN A 162 -1.10 -4.82 11.41
C ASN A 162 -1.16 -6.02 10.46
N THR A 163 -2.33 -6.27 9.92
CA THR A 163 -2.63 -7.48 9.11
C THR A 163 -1.74 -7.57 7.86
N LYS A 164 -1.52 -6.46 7.14
CA LYS A 164 -0.68 -6.47 5.93
C LYS A 164 0.79 -6.71 6.28
N LEU A 165 1.28 -6.07 7.33
CA LEU A 165 2.66 -6.28 7.81
C LEU A 165 2.87 -7.73 8.27
N ARG A 166 1.90 -8.31 8.98
CA ARG A 166 1.92 -9.72 9.40
C ARG A 166 1.93 -10.67 8.19
N ASN A 167 1.10 -10.39 7.19
CA ASN A 167 1.06 -11.18 5.96
C ASN A 167 2.41 -11.16 5.23
N MET A 168 3.08 -10.01 5.16
CA MET A 168 4.44 -9.92 4.62
C MET A 168 5.40 -10.86 5.36
N ILE A 169 5.42 -10.84 6.71
CA ILE A 169 6.28 -11.73 7.52
C ILE A 169 5.98 -13.20 7.20
N THR A 170 4.71 -13.57 7.08
CA THR A 170 4.29 -14.93 6.74
C THR A 170 4.81 -15.36 5.36
N ILE A 171 4.73 -14.48 4.36
CA ILE A 171 5.20 -14.80 2.99
C ILE A 171 6.73 -14.93 2.98
N VAL A 172 7.44 -14.01 3.65
CA VAL A 172 8.90 -14.07 3.79
C VAL A 172 9.33 -15.36 4.50
N GLY A 173 8.61 -15.79 5.54
CA GLY A 173 8.84 -17.08 6.19
C GLY A 173 8.73 -18.27 5.23
N LYS A 174 7.75 -18.25 4.31
CA LYS A 174 7.63 -19.29 3.26
C LYS A 174 8.79 -19.25 2.28
N HIS A 175 9.26 -18.05 1.89
CA HIS A 175 10.45 -17.93 1.03
C HIS A 175 11.67 -18.53 1.71
N ASN A 176 11.92 -18.25 3.01
CA ASN A 176 12.99 -18.82 3.78
C ASN A 176 12.92 -20.35 3.82
N TYR A 177 11.74 -20.92 4.08
CA TYR A 177 11.54 -22.35 4.12
C TYR A 177 11.88 -23.03 2.79
N ASN A 178 11.54 -22.41 1.67
CA ASN A 178 11.81 -22.95 0.33
C ASN A 178 13.31 -23.00 -0.01
N VAL A 179 14.16 -22.23 0.68
CA VAL A 179 15.62 -22.23 0.46
C VAL A 179 16.32 -23.34 1.26
N VAL A 180 15.75 -23.84 2.34
CA VAL A 180 16.35 -24.89 3.18
C VAL A 180 16.73 -26.16 2.40
N PRO A 181 15.91 -26.73 1.51
CA PRO A 181 16.29 -27.88 0.70
C PRO A 181 17.50 -27.63 -0.21
N LEU A 182 17.63 -26.40 -0.73
CA LEU A 182 18.76 -26.01 -1.57
C LEU A 182 20.05 -25.94 -0.75
N TRP A 183 19.99 -25.36 0.45
CA TRP A 183 21.10 -25.32 1.39
C TRP A 183 21.54 -26.75 1.78
N ARG A 184 20.61 -27.63 2.12
CA ARG A 184 20.91 -29.04 2.46
C ARG A 184 21.57 -29.79 1.31
N LYS A 185 21.20 -29.51 0.07
CA LYS A 185 21.84 -30.10 -1.12
C LYS A 185 23.30 -29.68 -1.26
N GLN A 186 23.64 -28.43 -0.88
CA GLN A 186 25.01 -27.93 -0.92
C GLN A 186 25.84 -28.32 0.32
N HIS A 187 25.17 -28.71 1.41
CA HIS A 187 25.77 -29.08 2.69
C HIS A 187 25.34 -30.49 3.10
N PRO A 188 25.75 -31.54 2.35
CA PRO A 188 25.32 -32.92 2.62
C PRO A 188 25.81 -33.42 4.00
N GLU A 189 26.84 -32.82 4.58
CA GLU A 189 27.34 -33.06 5.93
C GLU A 189 26.30 -32.71 7.02
N CYS A 190 25.26 -31.97 6.71
CA CYS A 190 24.16 -31.72 7.63
C CYS A 190 23.35 -32.98 7.99
N ASN A 191 23.60 -34.11 7.34
CA ASN A 191 23.00 -35.40 7.66
C ASN A 191 23.89 -36.21 8.64
N ILE A 192 25.09 -35.73 8.99
CA ILE A 192 26.03 -36.39 9.90
C ILE A 192 25.87 -35.81 11.29
N THR A 193 25.42 -36.61 12.24
CA THR A 193 24.98 -36.18 13.59
C THR A 193 26.05 -35.38 14.36
N ASP A 194 27.32 -35.75 14.19
CA ASP A 194 28.43 -35.09 14.92
C ASP A 194 28.99 -33.87 14.18
N HIS A 195 28.46 -33.54 13.02
CA HIS A 195 28.93 -32.40 12.24
C HIS A 195 28.25 -31.11 12.68
N PRO A 196 28.92 -29.95 12.79
CA PRO A 196 28.32 -28.68 13.20
C PRO A 196 27.11 -28.28 12.35
N ASN A 197 27.11 -28.58 11.05
CA ASN A 197 26.00 -28.27 10.15
C ASN A 197 24.74 -29.11 10.42
N TYR A 198 24.83 -30.24 11.14
CA TYR A 198 23.66 -31.01 11.55
C TYR A 198 22.78 -30.19 12.52
N ASN A 199 23.37 -29.65 13.59
CA ASN A 199 22.67 -28.83 14.56
C ASN A 199 22.16 -27.54 13.91
N LEU A 200 22.98 -26.89 13.08
CA LEU A 200 22.57 -25.69 12.36
C LEU A 200 21.36 -25.94 11.46
N CYS A 201 21.32 -27.08 10.74
CA CYS A 201 20.19 -27.46 9.91
C CYS A 201 18.90 -27.63 10.72
N ILE A 202 18.98 -28.29 11.88
CA ILE A 202 17.84 -28.46 12.77
C ILE A 202 17.35 -27.09 13.30
N ASP A 203 18.30 -26.25 13.73
CA ASP A 203 17.98 -24.92 14.25
C ASP A 203 17.39 -24.02 13.16
N MET A 204 17.91 -24.07 11.93
CA MET A 204 17.30 -23.36 10.79
C MET A 204 15.86 -23.82 10.57
N MET A 205 15.62 -25.13 10.48
CA MET A 205 14.26 -25.65 10.25
C MET A 205 13.32 -25.22 11.36
N ARG A 206 13.71 -25.36 12.63
CA ARG A 206 12.92 -24.96 13.80
C ARG A 206 12.62 -23.47 13.80
N ASN A 207 13.66 -22.64 13.64
CA ASN A 207 13.56 -21.21 13.75
C ASN A 207 12.88 -20.55 12.55
N ILE A 208 12.96 -21.13 11.34
CA ILE A 208 12.25 -20.63 10.14
C ILE A 208 10.75 -20.95 10.21
N ILE A 209 10.38 -22.13 10.71
CA ILE A 209 8.98 -22.52 10.90
C ILE A 209 8.34 -21.64 11.96
N GLY A 210 9.09 -21.22 12.96
CA GLY A 210 8.58 -20.46 14.10
C GLY A 210 7.73 -21.34 15.02
N ASP A 211 6.52 -20.90 15.32
CA ASP A 211 5.58 -21.59 16.19
C ASP A 211 4.19 -21.68 15.53
N VAL A 212 3.18 -22.09 16.27
CA VAL A 212 1.80 -22.22 15.77
C VAL A 212 0.83 -21.38 16.62
N GLY A 213 -0.27 -20.96 16.00
CA GLY A 213 -1.37 -20.30 16.69
C GLY A 213 -0.97 -19.01 17.40
N ILE A 214 -1.29 -18.92 18.69
CA ILE A 214 -1.08 -17.73 19.52
C ILE A 214 0.42 -17.43 19.71
N GLU A 215 1.26 -18.45 19.85
CA GLU A 215 2.70 -18.24 20.03
C GLU A 215 3.34 -17.67 18.77
N GLN A 216 2.96 -18.15 17.58
CA GLN A 216 3.40 -17.54 16.32
C GLN A 216 2.97 -16.07 16.23
N ALA A 217 1.73 -15.76 16.60
CA ALA A 217 1.25 -14.38 16.62
C ALA A 217 2.06 -13.46 17.56
N ARG A 218 2.57 -14.01 18.69
CA ARG A 218 3.47 -13.28 19.62
C ARG A 218 4.85 -13.08 19.02
N LEU A 219 5.41 -14.08 18.36
CA LEU A 219 6.69 -13.96 17.65
C LEU A 219 6.63 -12.88 16.57
N ASP A 220 5.61 -12.94 15.71
CA ASP A 220 5.38 -11.94 14.65
C ASP A 220 5.22 -10.52 15.23
N SER A 221 4.49 -10.37 16.33
CA SER A 221 4.32 -9.06 16.99
C SER A 221 5.66 -8.48 17.45
N LYS A 222 6.60 -9.31 17.91
CA LYS A 222 7.95 -8.86 18.27
C LYS A 222 8.76 -8.45 17.06
N VAL A 223 8.67 -9.22 15.95
CA VAL A 223 9.29 -8.86 14.66
C VAL A 223 8.73 -7.52 14.15
N MET A 224 7.41 -7.37 14.10
CA MET A 224 6.74 -6.13 13.67
C MET A 224 7.19 -4.93 14.50
N LYS A 225 7.24 -5.06 15.82
CA LYS A 225 7.70 -4.01 16.73
C LYS A 225 9.16 -3.60 16.48
N ASN A 226 10.03 -4.57 16.21
CA ASN A 226 11.43 -4.29 15.89
C ASN A 226 11.55 -3.58 14.54
N ILE A 227 10.78 -3.98 13.52
CA ILE A 227 10.72 -3.31 12.23
C ILE A 227 10.22 -1.87 12.40
N SER A 228 9.10 -1.67 13.11
CA SER A 228 8.48 -0.34 13.32
C SER A 228 9.45 0.67 13.91
N ARG A 229 10.31 0.26 14.84
CA ARG A 229 11.34 1.13 15.46
C ARG A 229 12.36 1.66 14.47
N GLN A 230 12.68 0.89 13.44
CA GLN A 230 13.73 1.22 12.47
C GLN A 230 13.22 2.00 11.25
N ILE A 231 11.90 2.04 11.07
CA ILE A 231 11.23 2.72 9.94
C ILE A 231 10.30 3.85 10.44
N LEU A 232 10.50 4.29 11.69
CA LEU A 232 9.77 5.43 12.24
C LEU A 232 10.15 6.69 11.46
N ILE A 233 9.14 7.45 11.07
CA ILE A 233 9.33 8.76 10.42
C ILE A 233 9.65 9.79 11.51
N ASP A 234 10.74 10.51 11.34
CA ASP A 234 11.07 11.71 12.14
C ASP A 234 10.09 12.83 11.76
N LYS A 235 9.42 13.42 12.77
CA LYS A 235 8.38 14.45 12.61
C LYS A 235 8.94 15.84 12.89
#